data_76d7e5f9433de0b2754dd9b171f2b6bc
#
_entry.id   76d7e5f9433de0b2754dd9b171f2b6bc
#
_cell.length_a   1.000
_cell.length_b   1.000
_cell.length_c   1.000
_cell.angle_alpha   90.00
_cell.angle_beta   90.00
_cell.angle_gamma   90.00
#
_symmetry.space_group_name_H-M   'P 1'
#
loop_
_entity.id
_entity.type
_entity.pdbx_description
1 polymer ?
#
loop_
_entity_poly.entity_id
_entity_poly.type
_entity_poly.pdbx_seq_one_letter_code
_entity_poly.pdbx_strand_id
1 'polypeptide(L)'
;RRQRQMCIRDRRRVYLRKPNGKLRPLGIPTMTDRAMQTLYKFALEPVAETTGDPNSYGFRMGRCTQDAAVQCAAILARKDRAQWVLEGDIKGCFDNISHDWIEKHIPMDKEILHKFLKCGYIDTGKLFPTQAGTPQGGSISPTIANMVLDGLEFMLNKRFRKHYENGVYVNPKVNLVRYADDFIITGESRELLESQVKPLVEAFMTERGLTLSPEKTVITNICDGFDFLGFNIRRYSNGKFLIKPSQKNVKTFLDKVRRIIKHSKASTQQELIGKLNPIIRGWALYHAHNASKQTFSMVDNQIWQCLWRWARRRHPKKGGEWIYNRYFHLVEQRVWTFAVPRYSPESTSEYDYILLERASNREIKRFVKIKSEANPFAPEWQMYFEERETDKMRDTLNGRTKLLNIFLRQKGLCAACGRRMTVETGCKVHYLRCGNIRTKQMVHPVCHKKLHTQESVTFEPAPQRSGVSLEA
;
A
#
# COMPACT_ATOMS: atom_id res chain seq x y z
N ARG A 1 -8.17 -11.21 -42.31
CA ARG A 1 -8.47 -11.80 -40.97
C ARG A 1 -7.34 -11.56 -39.94
N ARG A 2 -6.00 -11.53 -40.33
CA ARG A 2 -4.88 -11.25 -39.37
C ARG A 2 -4.86 -9.82 -38.82
N GLN A 3 -5.30 -8.80 -39.57
CA GLN A 3 -5.35 -7.40 -39.09
C GLN A 3 -6.39 -7.15 -38.01
N ARG A 4 -7.46 -7.95 -37.89
CA ARG A 4 -8.44 -7.84 -36.79
C ARG A 4 -7.93 -8.34 -35.43
N GLN A 5 -6.83 -9.09 -35.38
CA GLN A 5 -6.28 -9.61 -34.11
C GLN A 5 -5.38 -8.63 -33.36
N MET A 6 -4.95 -7.54 -34.01
CA MET A 6 -4.18 -6.45 -33.36
C MET A 6 -5.05 -5.27 -32.90
N CYS A 7 -6.36 -5.35 -32.99
CA CYS A 7 -7.24 -4.32 -32.46
C CYS A 7 -7.31 -4.43 -30.95
N ILE A 8 -6.77 -3.44 -30.25
CA ILE A 8 -7.04 -3.20 -28.83
C ILE A 8 -8.55 -3.12 -28.68
N ARG A 9 -9.11 -4.03 -27.88
CA ARG A 9 -10.55 -4.19 -27.72
C ARG A 9 -11.11 -3.17 -26.73
N ASP A 10 -12.40 -2.88 -26.89
CA ASP A 10 -13.11 -1.97 -25.98
C ASP A 10 -13.10 -2.46 -24.55
N ARG A 11 -13.03 -1.51 -23.62
CA ARG A 11 -12.97 -1.75 -22.19
C ARG A 11 -14.37 -1.93 -21.63
N ARG A 12 -14.54 -2.83 -20.68
CA ARG A 12 -15.78 -2.96 -19.90
C ARG A 12 -15.83 -1.86 -18.84
N ARG A 13 -16.89 -1.04 -18.85
CA ARG A 13 -17.14 -0.04 -17.81
C ARG A 13 -17.66 -0.71 -16.54
N VAL A 14 -17.07 -0.36 -15.39
CA VAL A 14 -17.51 -0.80 -14.06
C VAL A 14 -17.50 0.41 -13.13
N TYR A 15 -18.53 0.54 -12.30
CA TYR A 15 -18.64 1.65 -11.37
C TYR A 15 -18.35 1.22 -9.93
N LEU A 16 -17.35 1.83 -9.31
CA LEU A 16 -17.06 1.65 -7.89
C LEU A 16 -17.68 2.80 -7.08
N ARG A 17 -18.43 2.45 -6.03
CA ARG A 17 -19.01 3.44 -5.13
C ARG A 17 -17.93 4.03 -4.21
N LYS A 18 -17.74 5.34 -4.26
CA LYS A 18 -16.87 6.08 -3.33
C LYS A 18 -17.54 6.21 -1.95
N PRO A 19 -16.78 6.47 -0.86
CA PRO A 19 -17.35 6.70 0.47
C PRO A 19 -18.37 7.85 0.54
N ASN A 20 -18.23 8.86 -0.32
CA ASN A 20 -19.18 10.00 -0.45
C ASN A 20 -20.41 9.69 -1.31
N GLY A 21 -20.65 8.44 -1.69
CA GLY A 21 -21.78 8.01 -2.51
C GLY A 21 -21.59 8.20 -4.02
N LYS A 22 -20.66 9.02 -4.48
CA LYS A 22 -20.36 9.20 -5.91
C LYS A 22 -19.76 7.92 -6.51
N LEU A 23 -19.99 7.70 -7.79
CA LEU A 23 -19.46 6.57 -8.53
C LEU A 23 -18.10 6.93 -9.15
N ARG A 24 -17.15 5.99 -9.10
CA ARG A 24 -15.89 6.07 -9.84
C ARG A 24 -15.97 5.12 -11.02
N PRO A 25 -15.95 5.63 -12.26
CA PRO A 25 -15.94 4.78 -13.42
C PRO A 25 -14.55 4.12 -13.60
N LEU A 26 -14.53 2.82 -13.84
CA LEU A 26 -13.32 2.07 -14.21
C LEU A 26 -13.51 1.50 -15.61
N GLY A 27 -12.51 1.63 -16.47
CA GLY A 27 -12.44 0.95 -17.77
C GLY A 27 -11.55 -0.29 -17.65
N ILE A 28 -12.15 -1.47 -17.57
CA ILE A 28 -11.39 -2.72 -17.41
C ILE A 28 -11.02 -3.26 -18.79
N PRO A 29 -9.73 -3.26 -19.18
CA PRO A 29 -9.26 -3.82 -20.44
C PRO A 29 -9.41 -5.35 -20.47
N THR A 30 -9.39 -5.94 -21.66
CA THR A 30 -9.32 -7.39 -21.82
C THR A 30 -8.01 -7.94 -21.27
N MET A 31 -7.92 -9.25 -21.05
CA MET A 31 -6.68 -9.87 -20.55
C MET A 31 -5.53 -9.71 -21.56
N THR A 32 -5.82 -9.82 -22.85
CA THR A 32 -4.84 -9.59 -23.91
C THR A 32 -4.32 -8.16 -23.90
N ASP A 33 -5.20 -7.17 -23.76
CA ASP A 33 -4.80 -5.76 -23.68
C ASP A 33 -3.98 -5.46 -22.44
N ARG A 34 -4.32 -6.09 -21.30
CA ARG A 34 -3.51 -5.98 -20.08
C ARG A 34 -2.12 -6.56 -20.27
N ALA A 35 -1.99 -7.70 -20.93
CA ALA A 35 -0.70 -8.30 -21.23
C ALA A 35 0.14 -7.39 -22.14
N MET A 36 -0.47 -6.84 -23.20
CA MET A 36 0.19 -5.85 -24.08
C MET A 36 0.59 -4.60 -23.32
N GLN A 37 -0.31 -3.99 -22.55
CA GLN A 37 -0.01 -2.83 -21.73
C GLN A 37 1.12 -3.11 -20.72
N THR A 38 1.17 -4.31 -20.15
CA THR A 38 2.24 -4.70 -19.23
C THR A 38 3.59 -4.84 -19.93
N LEU A 39 3.60 -5.37 -21.15
CA LEU A 39 4.81 -5.46 -21.95
C LEU A 39 5.40 -4.07 -22.24
N TYR A 40 4.57 -3.15 -22.75
CA TYR A 40 4.99 -1.77 -22.99
C TYR A 40 5.34 -1.01 -21.69
N LYS A 41 4.65 -1.31 -20.59
CA LYS A 41 4.98 -0.77 -19.28
C LYS A 41 6.40 -1.16 -18.85
N PHE A 42 6.80 -2.42 -19.03
CA PHE A 42 8.16 -2.86 -18.69
C PHE A 42 9.25 -2.09 -19.46
N ALA A 43 8.98 -1.71 -20.71
CA ALA A 43 9.90 -0.88 -21.49
C ALA A 43 9.87 0.59 -21.04
N LEU A 44 8.71 1.10 -20.62
CA LEU A 44 8.52 2.50 -20.27
C LEU A 44 8.96 2.83 -18.82
N GLU A 45 8.81 1.89 -17.88
CA GLU A 45 9.12 2.13 -16.47
C GLU A 45 10.57 2.54 -16.19
N PRO A 46 11.62 1.95 -16.82
CA PRO A 46 12.99 2.42 -16.64
C PRO A 46 13.19 3.88 -17.04
N VAL A 47 12.55 4.31 -18.14
CA VAL A 47 12.59 5.70 -18.61
C VAL A 47 11.86 6.62 -17.61
N ALA A 48 10.64 6.24 -17.22
CA ALA A 48 9.85 6.99 -16.26
C ALA A 48 10.54 7.14 -14.90
N GLU A 49 11.25 6.10 -14.44
CA GLU A 49 11.97 6.16 -13.17
C GLU A 49 13.23 7.04 -13.24
N THR A 50 13.90 7.07 -14.39
CA THR A 50 15.09 7.88 -14.60
C THR A 50 14.76 9.38 -14.74
N THR A 51 13.63 9.71 -15.36
CA THR A 51 13.19 11.10 -15.62
C THR A 51 12.23 11.63 -14.56
N GLY A 52 11.75 10.77 -13.68
CA GLY A 52 10.72 11.10 -12.69
C GLY A 52 11.19 12.05 -11.60
N ASP A 53 10.30 12.89 -11.13
CA ASP A 53 10.55 13.80 -10.01
C ASP A 53 11.04 13.04 -8.76
N PRO A 54 12.14 13.45 -8.10
CA PRO A 54 12.75 12.73 -6.96
C PRO A 54 11.79 12.51 -5.79
N ASN A 55 10.91 13.48 -5.50
CA ASN A 55 9.93 13.43 -4.41
C ASN A 55 8.52 13.06 -4.87
N SER A 56 8.42 12.31 -5.97
CA SER A 56 7.22 11.62 -6.42
C SER A 56 7.25 10.15 -5.97
N TYR A 57 6.20 9.66 -5.32
CA TYR A 57 6.19 8.36 -4.65
C TYR A 57 5.09 7.40 -5.14
N GLY A 58 3.96 7.90 -5.62
CA GLY A 58 2.83 7.08 -6.06
C GLY A 58 3.14 6.27 -7.32
N PHE A 59 2.71 5.01 -7.36
CA PHE A 59 2.86 4.07 -8.48
C PHE A 59 4.30 3.78 -8.93
N ARG A 60 5.30 4.17 -8.16
CA ARG A 60 6.72 3.91 -8.45
C ARG A 60 7.23 2.73 -7.63
N MET A 61 8.09 1.92 -8.25
CA MET A 61 8.65 0.73 -7.64
C MET A 61 9.49 1.05 -6.39
N GLY A 62 9.32 0.27 -5.34
CA GLY A 62 10.06 0.42 -4.09
C GLY A 62 9.64 1.62 -3.22
N ARG A 63 8.74 2.50 -3.69
CA ARG A 63 8.25 3.70 -2.99
C ARG A 63 6.87 3.45 -2.37
N CYS A 64 6.57 4.15 -1.27
CA CYS A 64 5.30 3.99 -0.57
C CYS A 64 4.84 5.30 0.10
N THR A 65 3.65 5.29 0.68
CA THR A 65 3.07 6.45 1.37
C THR A 65 3.88 6.90 2.58
N GLN A 66 4.58 5.98 3.24
CA GLN A 66 5.46 6.29 4.37
C GLN A 66 6.69 7.10 3.93
N ASP A 67 7.22 6.84 2.71
CA ASP A 67 8.30 7.65 2.15
C ASP A 67 7.86 9.12 1.98
N ALA A 68 6.66 9.34 1.44
CA ALA A 68 6.07 10.68 1.30
C ALA A 68 5.86 11.35 2.66
N ALA A 69 5.35 10.62 3.67
CA ALA A 69 5.14 11.15 5.01
C ALA A 69 6.47 11.55 5.69
N VAL A 70 7.52 10.74 5.54
CA VAL A 70 8.85 11.09 6.08
C VAL A 70 9.47 12.26 5.31
N GLN A 71 9.22 12.39 4.01
CA GLN A 71 9.64 13.57 3.25
C GLN A 71 8.93 14.82 3.74
N CYS A 72 7.64 14.76 4.03
CA CYS A 72 6.92 15.88 4.66
C CYS A 72 7.57 16.27 6.00
N ALA A 73 7.96 15.30 6.83
CA ALA A 73 8.68 15.57 8.06
C ALA A 73 10.04 16.27 7.81
N ALA A 74 10.78 15.84 6.79
CA ALA A 74 12.09 16.41 6.46
C ALA A 74 12.01 17.90 6.07
N ILE A 75 10.92 18.31 5.39
CA ILE A 75 10.75 19.68 4.90
C ILE A 75 9.93 20.59 5.83
N LEU A 76 9.23 20.04 6.84
CA LEU A 76 8.31 20.79 7.71
C LEU A 76 8.64 20.71 9.22
N ALA A 77 9.39 19.69 9.69
CA ALA A 77 9.51 19.42 11.13
C ALA A 77 10.31 20.47 11.91
N ARG A 78 11.28 21.13 11.29
CA ARG A 78 12.12 22.14 11.95
C ARG A 78 11.47 23.52 11.89
N LYS A 79 11.72 24.38 12.88
CA LYS A 79 11.16 25.74 12.95
C LYS A 79 11.66 26.66 11.82
N ASP A 80 12.89 26.43 11.33
CA ASP A 80 13.51 27.18 10.24
C ASP A 80 13.01 26.74 8.83
N ARG A 81 12.17 25.69 8.77
CA ARG A 81 11.58 25.18 7.52
C ARG A 81 10.29 25.92 7.15
N ALA A 82 9.69 25.49 6.05
CA ALA A 82 8.42 26.03 5.59
C ALA A 82 7.32 25.93 6.66
N GLN A 83 6.45 26.93 6.72
CA GLN A 83 5.31 26.97 7.62
C GLN A 83 3.97 26.88 6.89
N TRP A 84 3.96 27.09 5.59
CA TRP A 84 2.76 27.08 4.75
C TRP A 84 2.80 25.94 3.75
N VAL A 85 1.65 25.35 3.50
CA VAL A 85 1.49 24.18 2.62
C VAL A 85 0.30 24.43 1.71
N LEU A 86 0.53 24.33 0.39
CA LEU A 86 -0.49 24.20 -0.62
C LEU A 86 -0.82 22.72 -0.79
N GLU A 87 -2.02 22.30 -0.41
CA GLU A 87 -2.58 20.98 -0.69
C GLU A 87 -3.20 21.05 -2.08
N GLY A 88 -2.78 20.20 -3.01
CA GLY A 88 -3.28 20.17 -4.38
C GLY A 88 -3.97 18.85 -4.72
N ASP A 89 -5.16 18.94 -5.31
CA ASP A 89 -5.93 17.81 -5.85
C ASP A 89 -6.28 18.11 -7.32
N ILE A 90 -6.01 17.16 -8.21
CA ILE A 90 -6.27 17.30 -9.64
C ILE A 90 -7.68 16.76 -9.93
N LYS A 91 -8.53 17.60 -10.55
CA LYS A 91 -9.89 17.23 -10.91
C LYS A 91 -9.89 16.16 -12.00
N GLY A 92 -10.26 14.91 -11.62
CA GLY A 92 -10.38 13.81 -12.58
C GLY A 92 -9.10 13.55 -13.37
N CYS A 93 -7.94 13.51 -12.70
CA CYS A 93 -6.63 13.41 -13.34
C CYS A 93 -6.61 12.40 -14.50
N PHE A 94 -6.95 11.15 -14.24
CA PHE A 94 -6.91 10.08 -15.26
C PHE A 94 -7.90 10.28 -16.42
N ASP A 95 -8.97 11.04 -16.20
CA ASP A 95 -10.04 11.21 -17.19
C ASP A 95 -9.81 12.41 -18.12
N ASN A 96 -8.91 13.35 -17.75
CA ASN A 96 -8.77 14.64 -18.42
C ASN A 96 -7.40 14.88 -19.07
N ILE A 97 -6.42 14.00 -18.92
CA ILE A 97 -5.10 14.18 -19.53
C ILE A 97 -5.24 14.33 -21.05
N SER A 98 -4.60 15.36 -21.63
CA SER A 98 -4.58 15.60 -23.07
C SER A 98 -3.91 14.44 -23.82
N HIS A 99 -4.62 13.85 -24.80
CA HIS A 99 -4.05 12.83 -25.67
C HIS A 99 -2.92 13.38 -26.52
N ASP A 100 -3.05 14.61 -27.04
CA ASP A 100 -2.03 15.26 -27.88
C ASP A 100 -0.74 15.46 -27.08
N TRP A 101 -0.86 15.85 -25.80
CA TRP A 101 0.30 15.97 -24.93
C TRP A 101 0.98 14.61 -24.71
N ILE A 102 0.19 13.56 -24.42
CA ILE A 102 0.72 12.20 -24.21
C ILE A 102 1.43 11.71 -25.47
N GLU A 103 0.78 11.81 -26.63
CA GLU A 103 1.33 11.34 -27.90
C GLU A 103 2.61 12.07 -28.30
N LYS A 104 2.75 13.34 -27.93
CA LYS A 104 3.94 14.14 -28.19
C LYS A 104 5.11 13.79 -27.27
N HIS A 105 4.86 13.56 -25.96
CA HIS A 105 5.92 13.53 -24.95
C HIS A 105 6.26 12.13 -24.42
N ILE A 106 5.33 11.15 -24.49
CA ILE A 106 5.63 9.81 -24.00
C ILE A 106 6.45 9.02 -25.02
N PRO A 107 7.65 8.52 -24.67
CA PRO A 107 8.55 7.79 -25.57
C PRO A 107 8.11 6.34 -25.76
N MET A 108 7.05 6.16 -26.52
CA MET A 108 6.44 4.87 -26.83
C MET A 108 6.03 4.84 -28.30
N ASP A 109 5.89 3.65 -28.88
CA ASP A 109 5.32 3.48 -30.21
C ASP A 109 4.00 4.25 -30.33
N LYS A 110 3.95 5.19 -31.28
CA LYS A 110 2.85 6.15 -31.39
C LYS A 110 1.55 5.50 -31.86
N GLU A 111 1.64 4.49 -32.72
CA GLU A 111 0.46 3.79 -33.20
C GLU A 111 -0.20 2.98 -32.06
N ILE A 112 0.61 2.29 -31.28
CA ILE A 112 0.14 1.51 -30.12
C ILE A 112 -0.39 2.43 -29.02
N LEU A 113 0.33 3.52 -28.75
CA LEU A 113 -0.10 4.51 -27.76
C LEU A 113 -1.46 5.12 -28.15
N HIS A 114 -1.61 5.55 -29.41
CA HIS A 114 -2.87 6.05 -29.95
C HIS A 114 -4.01 5.03 -29.77
N LYS A 115 -3.77 3.75 -30.10
CA LYS A 115 -4.75 2.70 -29.90
C LYS A 115 -5.12 2.50 -28.42
N PHE A 116 -4.16 2.62 -27.50
CA PHE A 116 -4.44 2.54 -26.05
C PHE A 116 -5.28 3.73 -25.56
N LEU A 117 -5.06 4.92 -26.08
CA LEU A 117 -5.78 6.13 -25.67
C LEU A 117 -7.19 6.20 -26.29
N LYS A 118 -7.30 5.94 -27.59
CA LYS A 118 -8.55 6.08 -28.36
C LYS A 118 -9.47 4.87 -28.25
N CYS A 119 -9.02 3.75 -27.66
CA CYS A 119 -9.91 2.63 -27.46
C CYS A 119 -11.10 3.05 -26.58
N GLY A 120 -12.32 2.77 -27.05
CA GLY A 120 -13.55 3.11 -26.37
C GLY A 120 -13.83 2.28 -25.11
N TYR A 121 -14.99 2.46 -24.54
CA TYR A 121 -15.49 1.61 -23.47
C TYR A 121 -16.94 1.19 -23.72
N ILE A 122 -17.27 0.00 -23.28
CA ILE A 122 -18.64 -0.52 -23.36
C ILE A 122 -19.33 -0.27 -22.01
N ASP A 123 -20.40 0.48 -22.05
CA ASP A 123 -21.29 0.73 -20.92
C ASP A 123 -22.74 0.37 -21.32
N THR A 124 -23.40 -0.46 -20.50
CA THR A 124 -24.77 -0.93 -20.77
C THR A 124 -24.98 -1.50 -22.20
N GLY A 125 -23.93 -2.15 -22.76
CA GLY A 125 -23.96 -2.75 -24.09
C GLY A 125 -23.71 -1.77 -25.26
N LYS A 126 -23.48 -0.49 -25.00
CA LYS A 126 -23.17 0.52 -26.02
C LYS A 126 -21.70 0.91 -25.96
N LEU A 127 -21.12 1.19 -27.13
CA LEU A 127 -19.74 1.67 -27.26
C LEU A 127 -19.70 3.19 -27.17
N PHE A 128 -18.81 3.69 -26.33
CA PHE A 128 -18.51 5.12 -26.17
C PHE A 128 -17.05 5.42 -26.53
N PRO A 129 -16.76 6.42 -27.32
CA PRO A 129 -15.40 6.82 -27.65
C PRO A 129 -14.71 7.47 -26.45
N THR A 130 -13.37 7.39 -26.40
CA THR A 130 -12.54 8.11 -25.43
C THR A 130 -11.88 9.30 -26.12
N GLN A 131 -12.16 10.53 -25.66
CA GLN A 131 -11.62 11.77 -26.23
C GLN A 131 -10.41 12.31 -25.46
N ALA A 132 -10.32 12.06 -24.15
CA ALA A 132 -9.25 12.49 -23.28
C ALA A 132 -8.99 11.43 -22.20
N GLY A 133 -7.87 11.57 -21.51
CA GLY A 133 -7.52 10.75 -20.35
C GLY A 133 -6.88 9.41 -20.68
N THR A 134 -6.47 8.72 -19.62
CA THR A 134 -5.98 7.36 -19.66
C THR A 134 -6.94 6.44 -18.89
N PRO A 135 -7.13 5.17 -19.33
CA PRO A 135 -8.12 4.30 -18.71
C PRO A 135 -7.81 4.01 -17.25
N GLN A 136 -8.72 4.36 -16.35
CA GLN A 136 -8.67 3.90 -14.97
C GLN A 136 -8.88 2.38 -14.92
N GLY A 137 -7.80 1.60 -14.75
CA GLY A 137 -7.81 0.13 -14.73
C GLY A 137 -6.88 -0.52 -15.76
N GLY A 138 -6.24 0.27 -16.63
CA GLY A 138 -5.11 -0.18 -17.45
C GLY A 138 -3.84 -0.35 -16.63
N SER A 139 -3.00 -1.33 -16.96
CA SER A 139 -1.75 -1.58 -16.25
C SER A 139 -0.68 -0.51 -16.50
N ILE A 140 -0.66 0.13 -17.66
CA ILE A 140 0.30 1.18 -18.05
C ILE A 140 -0.14 2.58 -17.63
N SER A 141 -1.45 2.82 -17.43
CA SER A 141 -2.00 4.15 -17.17
C SER A 141 -1.39 4.89 -15.97
N PRO A 142 -1.06 4.22 -14.83
CA PRO A 142 -0.38 4.89 -13.73
C PRO A 142 1.01 5.43 -14.08
N THR A 143 1.76 4.70 -14.91
CA THR A 143 3.09 5.10 -15.37
C THR A 143 2.98 6.32 -16.29
N ILE A 144 2.06 6.30 -17.26
CA ILE A 144 1.79 7.44 -18.14
C ILE A 144 1.35 8.66 -17.32
N ALA A 145 0.42 8.50 -16.38
CA ALA A 145 -0.03 9.60 -15.51
C ALA A 145 1.11 10.21 -14.68
N ASN A 146 2.03 9.41 -14.17
CA ASN A 146 3.21 9.91 -13.48
C ASN A 146 4.10 10.73 -14.44
N MET A 147 4.40 10.21 -15.63
CA MET A 147 5.22 10.93 -16.63
C MET A 147 4.59 12.26 -17.09
N VAL A 148 3.25 12.32 -17.13
CA VAL A 148 2.54 13.59 -17.41
C VAL A 148 2.76 14.60 -16.29
N LEU A 149 2.82 14.17 -15.05
CA LEU A 149 2.97 15.05 -13.87
C LEU A 149 4.42 15.28 -13.48
N ASP A 150 5.36 14.51 -14.03
CA ASP A 150 6.79 14.69 -13.79
C ASP A 150 7.31 15.97 -14.46
N GLY A 151 8.37 16.54 -13.89
CA GLY A 151 8.92 17.83 -14.25
C GLY A 151 8.33 19.01 -13.45
N LEU A 152 7.26 18.80 -12.67
CA LEU A 152 6.70 19.81 -11.79
C LEU A 152 7.71 20.22 -10.71
N GLU A 153 8.38 19.25 -10.08
CA GLU A 153 9.41 19.53 -9.07
C GLU A 153 10.61 20.28 -9.68
N PHE A 154 11.04 19.88 -10.86
CA PHE A 154 12.12 20.56 -11.57
C PHE A 154 11.77 22.02 -11.88
N MET A 155 10.56 22.28 -12.38
CA MET A 155 10.06 23.63 -12.69
C MET A 155 10.03 24.51 -11.44
N LEU A 156 9.49 23.98 -10.33
CA LEU A 156 9.44 24.68 -9.04
C LEU A 156 10.86 24.99 -8.51
N ASN A 157 11.74 23.99 -8.53
CA ASN A 157 13.13 24.16 -8.10
C ASN A 157 13.90 25.16 -8.96
N LYS A 158 13.62 25.23 -10.27
CA LYS A 158 14.23 26.20 -11.16
C LYS A 158 13.76 27.63 -10.86
N ARG A 159 12.45 27.80 -10.62
CA ARG A 159 11.85 29.12 -10.39
C ARG A 159 12.12 29.68 -9.00
N PHE A 160 12.10 28.82 -7.97
CA PHE A 160 12.18 29.20 -6.55
C PHE A 160 13.50 28.75 -5.93
N ARG A 161 14.61 28.97 -6.64
CA ARG A 161 15.95 28.68 -6.08
C ARG A 161 16.25 29.63 -4.94
N LYS A 162 17.08 29.14 -4.00
CA LYS A 162 17.74 30.00 -3.03
C LYS A 162 18.64 30.99 -3.77
N HIS A 163 18.55 32.26 -3.46
CA HIS A 163 19.34 33.32 -4.12
C HIS A 163 19.63 34.46 -3.14
N TYR A 164 20.53 35.33 -3.53
CA TYR A 164 20.76 36.59 -2.84
C TYR A 164 20.04 37.70 -3.62
N GLU A 165 19.25 38.50 -2.89
CA GLU A 165 18.58 39.66 -3.41
C GLU A 165 18.99 40.87 -2.53
N ASN A 166 19.61 41.90 -3.15
CA ASN A 166 20.12 43.05 -2.42
C ASN A 166 21.01 42.71 -1.19
N GLY A 167 21.84 41.67 -1.31
CA GLY A 167 22.70 41.20 -0.24
C GLY A 167 22.02 40.34 0.85
N VAL A 168 20.70 40.15 0.78
CA VAL A 168 19.92 39.32 1.70
C VAL A 168 19.72 37.93 1.13
N TYR A 169 19.97 36.90 1.95
CA TYR A 169 19.73 35.51 1.56
C TYR A 169 18.24 35.17 1.58
N VAL A 170 17.67 34.95 0.40
CA VAL A 170 16.27 34.58 0.23
C VAL A 170 16.16 33.08 -0.01
N ASN A 171 15.34 32.43 0.80
CA ASN A 171 15.01 31.01 0.65
C ASN A 171 13.48 30.83 0.65
N PRO A 172 12.84 30.69 -0.50
CA PRO A 172 11.39 30.57 -0.61
C PRO A 172 10.82 29.31 0.03
N LYS A 173 11.66 28.33 0.35
CA LYS A 173 11.30 27.05 1.00
C LYS A 173 10.23 26.27 0.22
N VAL A 174 10.23 26.45 -1.11
CA VAL A 174 9.32 25.74 -2.01
C VAL A 174 9.85 24.34 -2.25
N ASN A 175 9.06 23.31 -1.88
CA ASN A 175 9.37 21.90 -2.09
C ASN A 175 8.10 21.17 -2.47
N LEU A 176 8.20 20.20 -3.39
CA LEU A 176 7.11 19.31 -3.78
C LEU A 176 7.21 17.96 -3.06
N VAL A 177 6.07 17.43 -2.63
CA VAL A 177 5.91 16.01 -2.29
C VAL A 177 4.64 15.52 -3.00
N ARG A 178 4.79 14.56 -3.91
CA ARG A 178 3.70 14.05 -4.74
C ARG A 178 3.49 12.55 -4.53
N TYR A 179 2.24 12.15 -4.48
CA TYR A 179 1.83 10.76 -4.50
C TYR A 179 0.71 10.58 -5.54
N ALA A 180 1.07 10.20 -6.76
CA ALA A 180 0.17 10.17 -7.91
C ALA A 180 -0.45 11.56 -8.18
N ASP A 181 -1.76 11.68 -8.11
CA ASP A 181 -2.55 12.90 -8.28
C ASP A 181 -2.69 13.75 -7.00
N ASP A 182 -2.38 13.21 -5.83
CA ASP A 182 -2.32 13.95 -4.57
C ASP A 182 -0.93 14.56 -4.37
N PHE A 183 -0.83 15.85 -4.11
CA PHE A 183 0.46 16.50 -3.85
C PHE A 183 0.36 17.65 -2.86
N ILE A 184 1.49 17.96 -2.24
CA ILE A 184 1.67 19.16 -1.45
C ILE A 184 2.87 19.96 -1.95
N ILE A 185 2.78 21.28 -1.86
CA ILE A 185 3.89 22.19 -2.10
C ILE A 185 4.06 23.07 -0.87
N THR A 186 5.27 23.11 -0.32
CA THR A 186 5.57 23.98 0.82
C THR A 186 6.00 25.37 0.36
N GLY A 187 5.92 26.35 1.25
CA GLY A 187 6.38 27.71 0.99
C GLY A 187 6.68 28.47 2.28
N GLU A 188 7.42 29.55 2.18
CA GLU A 188 7.77 30.40 3.30
C GLU A 188 6.57 31.18 3.80
N SER A 189 5.74 31.70 2.90
CA SER A 189 4.55 32.47 3.22
C SER A 189 3.32 32.01 2.42
N ARG A 190 2.14 32.42 2.90
CA ARG A 190 0.86 32.18 2.22
C ARG A 190 0.80 32.93 0.88
N GLU A 191 1.25 34.17 0.88
CA GLU A 191 1.24 35.07 -0.26
C GLU A 191 2.08 34.49 -1.40
N LEU A 192 3.28 33.95 -1.10
CA LEU A 192 4.12 33.26 -2.07
C LEU A 192 3.39 32.11 -2.74
N LEU A 193 2.74 31.27 -1.92
CA LEU A 193 2.00 30.12 -2.44
C LEU A 193 0.79 30.53 -3.30
N GLU A 194 0.07 31.58 -2.89
CA GLU A 194 -1.15 32.03 -3.56
C GLU A 194 -0.87 32.81 -4.84
N SER A 195 0.10 33.74 -4.81
CA SER A 195 0.36 34.67 -5.90
C SER A 195 1.36 34.17 -6.95
N GLN A 196 2.28 33.28 -6.59
CA GLN A 196 3.33 32.82 -7.49
C GLN A 196 3.31 31.33 -7.75
N VAL A 197 3.24 30.50 -6.69
CA VAL A 197 3.34 29.05 -6.84
C VAL A 197 2.09 28.46 -7.46
N LYS A 198 0.91 28.81 -6.95
CA LYS A 198 -0.37 28.27 -7.43
C LYS A 198 -0.61 28.59 -8.91
N PRO A 199 -0.45 29.84 -9.42
CA PRO A 199 -0.62 30.14 -10.84
C PRO A 199 0.37 29.38 -11.74
N LEU A 200 1.61 29.18 -11.28
CA LEU A 200 2.60 28.41 -12.02
C LEU A 200 2.21 26.93 -12.13
N VAL A 201 1.70 26.36 -11.05
CA VAL A 201 1.16 24.97 -11.04
C VAL A 201 -0.07 24.87 -11.95
N GLU A 202 -0.98 25.83 -11.90
CA GLU A 202 -2.16 25.87 -12.78
C GLU A 202 -1.79 25.92 -14.25
N ALA A 203 -0.78 26.74 -14.62
CA ALA A 203 -0.27 26.80 -15.99
C ALA A 203 0.34 25.46 -16.42
N PHE A 204 1.15 24.83 -15.55
CA PHE A 204 1.73 23.50 -15.80
C PHE A 204 0.65 22.43 -16.02
N MET A 205 -0.42 22.45 -15.24
CA MET A 205 -1.54 21.52 -15.36
C MET A 205 -2.33 21.78 -16.65
N THR A 206 -2.61 23.04 -16.97
CA THR A 206 -3.40 23.43 -18.14
C THR A 206 -2.74 22.97 -19.45
N GLU A 207 -1.41 23.09 -19.58
CA GLU A 207 -0.65 22.58 -20.73
C GLU A 207 -0.90 21.07 -20.97
N ARG A 208 -1.21 20.32 -19.91
CA ARG A 208 -1.44 18.87 -19.92
C ARG A 208 -2.93 18.49 -19.99
N GLY A 209 -3.82 19.48 -20.16
CA GLY A 209 -5.27 19.30 -20.17
C GLY A 209 -5.87 19.07 -18.78
N LEU A 210 -5.11 19.37 -17.73
CA LEU A 210 -5.50 19.16 -16.34
C LEU A 210 -5.91 20.46 -15.65
N THR A 211 -6.75 20.34 -14.63
CA THR A 211 -7.16 21.46 -13.78
C THR A 211 -7.11 21.08 -12.31
N LEU A 212 -6.70 22.02 -11.46
CA LEU A 212 -6.79 21.83 -10.01
C LEU A 212 -8.26 21.86 -9.57
N SER A 213 -8.56 21.11 -8.51
CA SER A 213 -9.90 21.16 -7.87
C SER A 213 -9.97 22.37 -6.94
N PRO A 214 -10.78 23.42 -7.26
CA PRO A 214 -10.86 24.61 -6.42
C PRO A 214 -11.33 24.31 -4.99
N GLU A 215 -12.22 23.33 -4.85
CA GLU A 215 -12.79 22.92 -3.55
C GLU A 215 -11.78 22.21 -2.64
N LYS A 216 -10.73 21.62 -3.20
CA LYS A 216 -9.77 20.80 -2.48
C LYS A 216 -8.35 21.35 -2.52
N THR A 217 -8.10 22.40 -3.30
CA THR A 217 -6.82 23.09 -3.35
C THR A 217 -6.83 24.17 -2.29
N VAL A 218 -6.15 23.92 -1.17
CA VAL A 218 -6.19 24.78 0.02
C VAL A 218 -4.77 25.12 0.47
N ILE A 219 -4.59 26.34 0.97
CA ILE A 219 -3.32 26.76 1.60
C ILE A 219 -3.51 26.79 3.12
N THR A 220 -2.76 25.92 3.79
CA THR A 220 -2.90 25.65 5.23
C THR A 220 -1.61 25.98 5.96
N ASN A 221 -1.72 26.56 7.17
CA ASN A 221 -0.56 26.71 8.06
C ASN A 221 -0.29 25.38 8.78
N ILE A 222 0.98 25.01 8.95
CA ILE A 222 1.37 23.77 9.62
C ILE A 222 0.90 23.69 11.08
N CYS A 223 0.62 24.82 11.73
CA CYS A 223 0.06 24.86 13.07
C CYS A 223 -1.42 24.47 13.11
N ASP A 224 -2.16 24.71 12.02
CA ASP A 224 -3.54 24.22 11.87
C ASP A 224 -3.55 22.74 11.52
N GLY A 225 -2.53 22.29 10.76
CA GLY A 225 -2.34 20.93 10.32
C GLY A 225 -3.17 20.59 9.09
N PHE A 226 -2.71 19.60 8.34
CA PHE A 226 -3.37 19.13 7.12
C PHE A 226 -3.37 17.60 7.04
N ASP A 227 -4.27 17.06 6.23
CA ASP A 227 -4.40 15.62 6.01
C ASP A 227 -3.80 15.22 4.66
N PHE A 228 -2.78 14.39 4.68
CA PHE A 228 -2.14 13.87 3.47
C PHE A 228 -1.97 12.35 3.56
N LEU A 229 -2.44 11.61 2.55
CA LEU A 229 -2.36 10.15 2.46
C LEU A 229 -2.86 9.41 3.71
N GLY A 230 -3.91 9.90 4.35
CA GLY A 230 -4.47 9.31 5.57
C GLY A 230 -3.70 9.62 6.85
N PHE A 231 -2.69 10.48 6.79
CA PHE A 231 -1.96 11.03 7.92
C PHE A 231 -2.39 12.48 8.16
N ASN A 232 -2.50 12.88 9.43
CA ASN A 232 -2.59 14.27 9.84
C ASN A 232 -1.19 14.76 10.22
N ILE A 233 -0.72 15.79 9.56
CA ILE A 233 0.62 16.38 9.72
C ILE A 233 0.44 17.74 10.37
N ARG A 234 1.00 17.92 11.56
CA ARG A 234 0.75 19.12 12.35
C ARG A 234 1.90 19.49 13.27
N ARG A 235 2.12 20.81 13.46
CA ARG A 235 2.91 21.36 14.55
C ARG A 235 1.96 21.85 15.65
N TYR A 236 2.14 21.30 16.84
CA TYR A 236 1.31 21.63 18.01
C TYR A 236 1.85 22.86 18.75
N SER A 237 1.00 23.48 19.58
CA SER A 237 1.34 24.67 20.39
C SER A 237 2.56 24.48 21.30
N ASN A 238 2.82 23.26 21.74
CA ASN A 238 4.02 22.90 22.51
C ASN A 238 5.31 22.77 21.65
N GLY A 239 5.27 23.17 20.38
CA GLY A 239 6.38 23.13 19.43
C GLY A 239 6.66 21.75 18.82
N LYS A 240 5.97 20.68 19.25
CA LYS A 240 6.18 19.33 18.72
C LYS A 240 5.53 19.18 17.32
N PHE A 241 6.32 18.71 16.38
CA PHE A 241 5.82 18.29 15.07
C PHE A 241 5.48 16.80 15.13
N LEU A 242 4.25 16.44 14.78
CA LEU A 242 3.79 15.05 14.83
C LEU A 242 3.03 14.71 13.54
N ILE A 243 3.23 13.46 13.10
CA ILE A 243 2.43 12.80 12.08
C ILE A 243 1.59 11.74 12.80
N LYS A 244 0.28 11.81 12.67
CA LYS A 244 -0.68 10.89 13.32
C LYS A 244 -1.64 10.32 12.27
N PRO A 245 -2.35 9.21 12.54
CA PRO A 245 -3.50 8.81 11.73
C PRO A 245 -4.52 9.95 11.64
N SER A 246 -4.99 10.30 10.43
CA SER A 246 -5.99 11.34 10.29
C SER A 246 -7.35 10.91 10.87
N GLN A 247 -8.13 11.85 11.39
CA GLN A 247 -9.46 11.56 11.95
C GLN A 247 -10.38 10.90 10.92
N LYS A 248 -10.30 11.35 9.67
CA LYS A 248 -11.06 10.77 8.55
C LYS A 248 -10.68 9.31 8.31
N ASN A 249 -9.38 8.99 8.35
CA ASN A 249 -8.87 7.62 8.18
C ASN A 249 -9.32 6.71 9.34
N VAL A 250 -9.19 7.17 10.59
CA VAL A 250 -9.63 6.46 11.80
C VAL A 250 -11.14 6.18 11.72
N LYS A 251 -11.95 7.18 11.38
CA LYS A 251 -13.41 7.02 11.23
C LYS A 251 -13.74 5.97 10.17
N THR A 252 -13.13 6.06 8.99
CA THR A 252 -13.33 5.11 7.88
C THR A 252 -12.98 3.68 8.30
N PHE A 253 -11.88 3.50 9.02
CA PHE A 253 -11.45 2.21 9.56
C PHE A 253 -12.46 1.66 10.56
N LEU A 254 -12.86 2.46 11.56
CA LEU A 254 -13.83 2.04 12.57
C LEU A 254 -15.21 1.72 11.96
N ASP A 255 -15.65 2.47 10.96
CA ASP A 255 -16.91 2.21 10.26
C ASP A 255 -16.85 0.90 9.47
N LYS A 256 -15.70 0.56 8.88
CA LYS A 256 -15.47 -0.75 8.26
C LYS A 256 -15.56 -1.89 9.28
N VAL A 257 -14.89 -1.75 10.41
CA VAL A 257 -14.94 -2.72 11.52
C VAL A 257 -16.37 -2.90 12.05
N ARG A 258 -17.06 -1.81 12.34
CA ARG A 258 -18.46 -1.80 12.80
C ARG A 258 -19.38 -2.52 11.82
N ARG A 259 -19.20 -2.29 10.52
CA ARG A 259 -19.98 -2.95 9.46
C ARG A 259 -19.77 -4.45 9.47
N ILE A 260 -18.52 -4.92 9.59
CA ILE A 260 -18.20 -6.36 9.65
C ILE A 260 -18.86 -6.99 10.88
N ILE A 261 -18.72 -6.40 12.07
CA ILE A 261 -19.33 -6.89 13.29
C ILE A 261 -20.86 -6.94 13.17
N LYS A 262 -21.48 -5.89 12.60
CA LYS A 262 -22.93 -5.80 12.38
C LYS A 262 -23.45 -6.91 11.45
N HIS A 263 -22.71 -7.23 10.38
CA HIS A 263 -23.10 -8.28 9.42
C HIS A 263 -22.75 -9.70 9.90
N SER A 264 -21.91 -9.84 10.92
CA SER A 264 -21.49 -11.15 11.48
C SER A 264 -22.41 -11.60 12.65
N LYS A 265 -23.73 -11.39 12.56
CA LYS A 265 -24.67 -11.75 13.63
C LYS A 265 -24.71 -13.26 13.90
N ALA A 266 -24.68 -14.08 12.85
CA ALA A 266 -24.71 -15.54 12.93
C ALA A 266 -23.30 -16.19 12.95
N SER A 267 -22.23 -15.41 12.66
CA SER A 267 -20.87 -15.96 12.61
C SER A 267 -20.40 -16.46 13.98
N THR A 268 -19.58 -17.49 14.01
CA THR A 268 -18.86 -17.91 15.23
C THR A 268 -17.87 -16.83 15.66
N GLN A 269 -17.44 -16.89 16.91
CA GLN A 269 -16.40 -15.97 17.42
C GLN A 269 -15.09 -16.11 16.64
N GLN A 270 -14.69 -17.34 16.32
CA GLN A 270 -13.48 -17.62 15.54
C GLN A 270 -13.53 -17.01 14.13
N GLU A 271 -14.65 -17.17 13.43
CA GLU A 271 -14.84 -16.56 12.11
C GLU A 271 -14.78 -15.04 12.16
N LEU A 272 -15.37 -14.44 13.20
CA LEU A 272 -15.33 -12.99 13.39
C LEU A 272 -13.90 -12.49 13.63
N ILE A 273 -13.13 -13.18 14.47
CA ILE A 273 -11.70 -12.91 14.69
C ILE A 273 -10.93 -13.03 13.37
N GLY A 274 -11.18 -14.09 12.60
CA GLY A 274 -10.55 -14.31 11.31
C GLY A 274 -10.81 -13.19 10.29
N LYS A 275 -12.01 -12.59 10.31
CA LYS A 275 -12.38 -11.44 9.45
C LYS A 275 -11.76 -10.13 9.94
N LEU A 276 -11.62 -9.92 11.23
CA LEU A 276 -11.15 -8.66 11.82
C LEU A 276 -9.62 -8.55 11.85
N ASN A 277 -8.91 -9.62 12.18
CA ASN A 277 -7.46 -9.62 12.37
C ASN A 277 -6.67 -9.08 11.15
N PRO A 278 -6.96 -9.49 9.89
CA PRO A 278 -6.23 -8.95 8.74
C PRO A 278 -6.43 -7.44 8.57
N ILE A 279 -7.61 -6.94 8.92
CA ILE A 279 -7.98 -5.52 8.77
C ILE A 279 -7.30 -4.68 9.85
N ILE A 280 -7.33 -5.15 11.12
CA ILE A 280 -6.66 -4.48 12.25
C ILE A 280 -5.15 -4.46 12.01
N ARG A 281 -4.57 -5.61 11.64
CA ARG A 281 -3.14 -5.74 11.34
C ARG A 281 -2.70 -4.81 10.22
N GLY A 282 -3.42 -4.81 9.09
CA GLY A 282 -3.09 -3.97 7.94
C GLY A 282 -3.14 -2.47 8.27
N TRP A 283 -4.17 -2.04 9.02
CA TRP A 283 -4.30 -0.65 9.43
C TRP A 283 -3.24 -0.24 10.45
N ALA A 284 -2.95 -1.08 11.45
CA ALA A 284 -1.91 -0.83 12.44
C ALA A 284 -0.52 -0.79 11.79
N LEU A 285 -0.23 -1.68 10.84
CA LEU A 285 1.03 -1.70 10.09
C LEU A 285 1.22 -0.41 9.28
N TYR A 286 0.15 0.06 8.61
CA TYR A 286 0.18 1.30 7.83
C TYR A 286 0.59 2.51 8.68
N HIS A 287 0.13 2.58 9.92
CA HIS A 287 0.39 3.68 10.84
C HIS A 287 1.51 3.43 11.87
N ALA A 288 2.20 2.29 11.80
CA ALA A 288 3.22 1.88 12.78
C ALA A 288 4.50 2.75 12.79
N HIS A 289 4.64 3.64 11.81
CA HIS A 289 5.82 4.50 11.67
C HIS A 289 5.60 5.94 12.14
N ASN A 290 4.45 6.21 12.75
CA ASN A 290 4.04 7.56 13.15
C ASN A 290 3.63 7.60 14.64
N ALA A 291 3.28 8.78 15.14
CA ALA A 291 2.84 8.98 16.54
C ALA A 291 1.40 8.41 16.74
N SER A 292 1.24 7.08 16.62
CA SER A 292 -0.06 6.42 16.53
C SER A 292 -0.50 5.70 17.80
N LYS A 293 0.34 5.58 18.84
CA LYS A 293 0.08 4.73 20.01
C LYS A 293 -1.22 5.06 20.75
N GLN A 294 -1.48 6.35 20.98
CA GLN A 294 -2.73 6.79 21.61
C GLN A 294 -3.95 6.47 20.74
N THR A 295 -3.83 6.70 19.43
CA THR A 295 -4.89 6.38 18.45
C THR A 295 -5.15 4.88 18.41
N PHE A 296 -4.11 4.03 18.47
CA PHE A 296 -4.25 2.58 18.52
C PHE A 296 -5.03 2.13 19.76
N SER A 297 -4.69 2.67 20.93
CA SER A 297 -5.39 2.34 22.19
C SER A 297 -6.86 2.77 22.15
N MET A 298 -7.15 3.94 21.62
CA MET A 298 -8.51 4.43 21.44
C MET A 298 -9.31 3.53 20.48
N VAL A 299 -8.70 3.12 19.37
CA VAL A 299 -9.32 2.23 18.38
C VAL A 299 -9.60 0.85 18.98
N ASP A 300 -8.66 0.26 19.71
CA ASP A 300 -8.86 -1.02 20.39
C ASP A 300 -10.04 -0.96 21.36
N ASN A 301 -10.18 0.12 22.13
CA ASN A 301 -11.32 0.33 23.02
C ASN A 301 -12.64 0.39 22.24
N GLN A 302 -12.69 1.15 21.13
CA GLN A 302 -13.89 1.23 20.27
C GLN A 302 -14.27 -0.15 19.69
N ILE A 303 -13.30 -0.94 19.26
CA ILE A 303 -13.51 -2.31 18.75
C ILE A 303 -14.06 -3.20 19.87
N TRP A 304 -13.44 -3.14 21.06
CA TRP A 304 -13.90 -3.89 22.22
C TRP A 304 -15.35 -3.58 22.58
N GLN A 305 -15.74 -2.30 22.62
CA GLN A 305 -17.14 -1.89 22.87
C GLN A 305 -18.11 -2.44 21.83
N CYS A 306 -17.70 -2.52 20.56
CA CYS A 306 -18.54 -3.11 19.51
C CYS A 306 -18.70 -4.63 19.69
N LEU A 307 -17.64 -5.33 20.09
CA LEU A 307 -17.67 -6.77 20.35
C LEU A 307 -18.46 -7.12 21.60
N TRP A 308 -18.36 -6.31 22.64
CA TRP A 308 -19.19 -6.46 23.83
C TRP A 308 -20.68 -6.35 23.50
N ARG A 309 -21.06 -5.33 22.72
CA ARG A 309 -22.45 -5.17 22.25
C ARG A 309 -22.90 -6.32 21.35
N TRP A 310 -22.01 -6.86 20.50
CA TRP A 310 -22.27 -8.02 19.67
C TRP A 310 -22.54 -9.27 20.53
N ALA A 311 -21.70 -9.53 21.52
CA ALA A 311 -21.86 -10.66 22.44
C ALA A 311 -23.17 -10.56 23.27
N ARG A 312 -23.49 -9.40 23.81
CA ARG A 312 -24.75 -9.17 24.54
C ARG A 312 -26.01 -9.40 23.69
N ARG A 313 -25.98 -8.98 22.41
CA ARG A 313 -27.12 -9.21 21.51
C ARG A 313 -27.36 -10.70 21.23
N ARG A 314 -26.34 -11.52 21.26
CA ARG A 314 -26.47 -12.97 21.03
C ARG A 314 -27.10 -13.69 22.22
N HIS A 315 -26.94 -13.14 23.40
CA HIS A 315 -27.40 -13.77 24.65
C HIS A 315 -28.16 -12.75 25.52
N PRO A 316 -29.35 -12.29 25.05
CA PRO A 316 -30.09 -11.21 25.72
C PRO A 316 -30.57 -11.61 27.14
N LYS A 317 -30.73 -12.91 27.40
CA LYS A 317 -31.16 -13.47 28.71
C LYS A 317 -30.00 -13.81 29.64
N LYS A 318 -28.72 -13.57 29.24
CA LYS A 318 -27.54 -13.91 30.06
C LYS A 318 -26.94 -12.67 30.68
N GLY A 319 -26.44 -12.81 31.92
CA GLY A 319 -25.73 -11.76 32.65
C GLY A 319 -24.38 -11.41 32.07
N GLY A 320 -23.83 -10.26 32.48
CA GLY A 320 -22.52 -9.77 31.98
C GLY A 320 -21.37 -10.72 32.29
N GLU A 321 -21.34 -11.31 33.45
CA GLU A 321 -20.33 -12.29 33.87
C GLU A 321 -20.32 -13.55 32.98
N TRP A 322 -21.49 -14.11 32.68
CA TRP A 322 -21.60 -15.24 31.76
C TRP A 322 -21.05 -14.88 30.36
N ILE A 323 -21.36 -13.66 29.86
CA ILE A 323 -20.89 -13.19 28.57
C ILE A 323 -19.36 -13.01 28.60
N TYR A 324 -18.84 -12.48 29.71
CA TYR A 324 -17.40 -12.35 29.91
C TYR A 324 -16.72 -13.72 29.84
N ASN A 325 -17.13 -14.65 30.67
CA ASN A 325 -16.55 -16.00 30.73
C ASN A 325 -16.67 -16.76 29.40
N ARG A 326 -17.69 -16.47 28.59
CA ARG A 326 -17.91 -17.11 27.29
C ARG A 326 -17.04 -16.57 26.17
N TYR A 327 -16.76 -15.25 26.15
CA TYR A 327 -16.16 -14.57 24.98
C TYR A 327 -14.83 -13.90 25.28
N PHE A 328 -14.54 -13.63 26.54
CA PHE A 328 -13.34 -12.92 26.94
C PHE A 328 -12.57 -13.77 27.95
N HIS A 329 -11.26 -13.79 27.82
CA HIS A 329 -10.40 -14.61 28.64
C HIS A 329 -9.21 -13.82 29.16
N LEU A 330 -8.61 -14.30 30.24
CA LEU A 330 -7.31 -13.85 30.71
C LEU A 330 -6.23 -14.51 29.83
N VAL A 331 -5.50 -13.71 29.07
CA VAL A 331 -4.41 -14.19 28.23
C VAL A 331 -3.19 -13.27 28.42
N GLU A 332 -2.04 -13.86 28.73
CA GLU A 332 -0.79 -13.11 28.95
C GLU A 332 -0.95 -11.91 29.92
N GLN A 333 -1.53 -12.16 31.10
CA GLN A 333 -1.83 -11.17 32.15
C GLN A 333 -2.86 -10.08 31.76
N ARG A 334 -3.56 -10.24 30.65
CA ARG A 334 -4.60 -9.30 30.19
C ARG A 334 -5.98 -9.91 30.34
N VAL A 335 -6.77 -9.31 31.20
CA VAL A 335 -8.20 -9.57 31.33
C VAL A 335 -8.94 -8.96 30.12
N TRP A 336 -10.15 -9.44 29.84
CA TRP A 336 -11.01 -8.94 28.77
C TRP A 336 -10.46 -9.10 27.33
N THR A 337 -9.63 -10.12 27.11
CA THR A 337 -9.14 -10.45 25.77
C THR A 337 -10.19 -11.24 25.01
N PHE A 338 -10.68 -10.71 23.88
CA PHE A 338 -11.63 -11.43 23.01
C PHE A 338 -10.90 -12.57 22.30
N ALA A 339 -11.17 -13.79 22.71
CA ALA A 339 -10.40 -14.98 22.33
C ALA A 339 -11.24 -16.25 22.33
N VAL A 340 -10.83 -17.21 21.52
CA VAL A 340 -11.41 -18.56 21.48
C VAL A 340 -10.35 -19.55 21.96
N PRO A 341 -10.62 -20.38 23.01
CA PRO A 341 -9.72 -21.43 23.40
C PRO A 341 -9.60 -22.47 22.28
N ARG A 342 -8.38 -22.91 22.02
CA ARG A 342 -8.06 -23.96 21.06
C ARG A 342 -7.28 -25.05 21.78
N TYR A 343 -7.78 -26.26 21.74
CA TYR A 343 -7.02 -27.40 22.24
C TYR A 343 -5.78 -27.61 21.34
N SER A 344 -4.59 -27.60 21.92
CA SER A 344 -3.34 -27.92 21.25
C SER A 344 -2.58 -28.97 22.07
N PRO A 345 -2.43 -30.18 21.55
CA PRO A 345 -1.70 -31.24 22.27
C PRO A 345 -0.18 -30.95 22.41
N GLU A 346 0.33 -29.98 21.69
CA GLU A 346 1.75 -29.55 21.72
C GLU A 346 2.00 -28.38 22.70
N SER A 347 0.97 -27.83 23.32
CA SER A 347 1.10 -26.67 24.23
C SER A 347 1.43 -27.12 25.65
N THR A 348 2.40 -26.45 26.27
CA THR A 348 2.70 -26.60 27.71
C THR A 348 1.61 -26.02 28.62
N SER A 349 0.72 -25.21 28.07
CA SER A 349 -0.50 -24.71 28.71
C SER A 349 -1.70 -25.50 28.20
N GLU A 350 -2.64 -25.77 29.07
CA GLU A 350 -3.85 -26.56 28.78
C GLU A 350 -4.68 -26.03 27.59
N TYR A 351 -4.53 -24.72 27.25
CA TYR A 351 -5.20 -24.08 26.13
C TYR A 351 -4.28 -23.11 25.38
N ASP A 352 -4.27 -23.22 24.06
CA ASP A 352 -3.84 -22.16 23.15
C ASP A 352 -5.08 -21.31 22.77
N TYR A 353 -4.90 -20.04 22.41
CA TYR A 353 -6.00 -19.15 22.10
C TYR A 353 -5.90 -18.56 20.70
N ILE A 354 -7.02 -18.52 20.00
CA ILE A 354 -7.18 -17.70 18.79
C ILE A 354 -7.59 -16.29 19.24
N LEU A 355 -6.67 -15.35 19.17
CA LEU A 355 -6.80 -14.01 19.72
C LEU A 355 -7.29 -13.00 18.67
N LEU A 356 -8.12 -12.06 19.12
CA LEU A 356 -8.30 -10.81 18.38
C LEU A 356 -7.02 -9.98 18.49
N GLU A 357 -6.48 -9.57 17.35
CA GLU A 357 -5.32 -8.66 17.31
C GLU A 357 -5.70 -7.26 17.84
N ARG A 358 -4.74 -6.63 18.49
CA ARG A 358 -4.86 -5.26 18.97
C ARG A 358 -3.89 -4.37 18.22
N ALA A 359 -4.38 -3.24 17.73
CA ALA A 359 -3.53 -2.24 17.08
C ALA A 359 -2.44 -1.73 18.05
N SER A 360 -2.76 -1.57 19.34
CA SER A 360 -1.84 -1.11 20.38
C SER A 360 -0.67 -2.06 20.67
N ASN A 361 -0.78 -3.35 20.30
CA ASN A 361 0.34 -4.29 20.42
C ASN A 361 1.43 -4.02 19.38
N ARG A 362 1.09 -3.29 18.29
CA ARG A 362 2.09 -2.97 17.27
C ARG A 362 3.12 -2.00 17.81
N GLU A 363 4.39 -2.37 17.69
CA GLU A 363 5.51 -1.50 18.02
C GLU A 363 5.58 -0.35 17.01
N ILE A 364 5.88 0.86 17.51
CA ILE A 364 6.13 2.03 16.67
C ILE A 364 7.62 2.07 16.34
N LYS A 365 7.95 1.98 15.06
CA LYS A 365 9.32 2.00 14.56
C LYS A 365 9.52 3.16 13.59
N ARG A 366 10.68 3.81 13.67
CA ARG A 366 11.03 4.85 12.70
C ARG A 366 11.14 4.25 11.30
N PHE A 367 10.47 4.87 10.34
CA PHE A 367 10.57 4.48 8.94
C PHE A 367 11.83 5.08 8.30
N VAL A 368 12.54 4.28 7.53
CA VAL A 368 13.69 4.72 6.74
C VAL A 368 13.20 5.05 5.33
N LYS A 369 13.23 6.35 4.99
CA LYS A 369 12.82 6.84 3.67
C LYS A 369 13.75 6.30 2.58
N ILE A 370 13.18 6.01 1.42
CA ILE A 370 13.97 5.68 0.22
C ILE A 370 14.89 6.84 -0.15
N LYS A 371 16.10 6.54 -0.62
CA LYS A 371 16.98 7.55 -1.20
C LYS A 371 16.33 8.12 -2.47
N SER A 372 16.33 9.43 -2.61
CA SER A 372 15.60 10.11 -3.69
C SER A 372 16.13 9.72 -5.09
N GLU A 373 17.43 9.50 -5.17
CA GLU A 373 18.18 9.10 -6.37
C GLU A 373 18.13 7.60 -6.67
N ALA A 374 17.61 6.78 -5.75
CA ALA A 374 17.57 5.33 -5.94
C ALA A 374 16.66 4.94 -7.10
N ASN A 375 17.24 4.27 -8.09
CA ASN A 375 16.57 3.78 -9.29
C ASN A 375 16.57 2.24 -9.29
N PRO A 376 15.41 1.57 -9.22
CA PRO A 376 15.33 0.11 -9.16
C PRO A 376 15.78 -0.61 -10.44
N PHE A 377 15.95 0.13 -11.53
CA PHE A 377 16.41 -0.39 -12.82
C PHE A 377 17.90 -0.20 -13.06
N ALA A 378 18.59 0.51 -12.16
CA ALA A 378 20.02 0.74 -12.26
C ALA A 378 20.78 -0.30 -11.40
N PRO A 379 21.77 -1.04 -11.98
CA PRO A 379 22.46 -2.16 -11.32
C PRO A 379 23.10 -1.79 -9.98
N GLU A 380 23.64 -0.57 -9.84
CA GLU A 380 24.27 -0.07 -8.63
C GLU A 380 23.32 0.01 -7.42
N TRP A 381 22.01 0.06 -7.66
CA TRP A 381 20.98 0.11 -6.61
C TRP A 381 20.37 -1.25 -6.26
N GLN A 382 20.73 -2.32 -6.97
CA GLN A 382 20.13 -3.64 -6.77
C GLN A 382 20.24 -4.12 -5.32
N MET A 383 21.45 -4.08 -4.75
CA MET A 383 21.68 -4.51 -3.36
C MET A 383 20.88 -3.67 -2.36
N TYR A 384 20.81 -2.36 -2.57
CA TYR A 384 20.02 -1.45 -1.73
C TYR A 384 18.53 -1.83 -1.72
N PHE A 385 17.95 -2.13 -2.87
CA PHE A 385 16.54 -2.52 -2.95
C PHE A 385 16.31 -3.91 -2.34
N GLU A 386 17.18 -4.86 -2.55
CA GLU A 386 17.10 -6.20 -1.95
C GLU A 386 17.14 -6.14 -0.42
N GLU A 387 18.03 -5.33 0.16
CA GLU A 387 18.11 -5.11 1.60
C GLU A 387 16.82 -4.45 2.13
N ARG A 388 16.36 -3.42 1.46
CA ARG A 388 15.13 -2.71 1.83
C ARG A 388 13.90 -3.62 1.81
N GLU A 389 13.76 -4.48 0.81
CA GLU A 389 12.65 -5.44 0.73
C GLU A 389 12.78 -6.55 1.80
N THR A 390 14.00 -6.96 2.12
CA THR A 390 14.26 -7.89 3.23
C THR A 390 13.85 -7.30 4.57
N ASP A 391 14.14 -6.02 4.81
CA ASP A 391 13.71 -5.29 6.00
C ASP A 391 12.18 -5.16 6.09
N LYS A 392 11.51 -4.85 5.00
CA LYS A 392 10.03 -4.84 4.94
C LYS A 392 9.45 -6.23 5.26
N MET A 393 10.06 -7.30 4.74
CA MET A 393 9.64 -8.67 5.04
C MET A 393 9.81 -8.99 6.52
N ARG A 394 10.94 -8.62 7.14
CA ARG A 394 11.18 -8.75 8.57
C ARG A 394 10.11 -8.05 9.39
N ASP A 395 9.75 -6.82 9.03
CA ASP A 395 8.71 -6.05 9.73
C ASP A 395 7.30 -6.66 9.58
N THR A 396 7.02 -7.28 8.44
CA THR A 396 5.77 -8.03 8.22
C THR A 396 5.66 -9.27 9.13
N LEU A 397 6.80 -9.90 9.43
CA LEU A 397 6.86 -11.05 10.33
C LEU A 397 6.87 -10.65 11.82
N ASN A 398 7.02 -9.37 12.14
CA ASN A 398 7.01 -8.88 13.51
C ASN A 398 5.67 -9.23 14.20
N GLY A 399 5.74 -9.76 15.42
CA GLY A 399 4.59 -10.34 16.16
C GLY A 399 4.33 -11.83 15.85
N ARG A 400 5.08 -12.42 14.89
CA ARG A 400 5.08 -13.88 14.62
C ARG A 400 6.43 -14.47 15.00
N THR A 401 6.73 -14.51 16.29
CA THR A 401 8.06 -14.82 16.85
C THR A 401 8.69 -16.07 16.25
N LYS A 402 7.92 -17.17 16.11
CA LYS A 402 8.43 -18.43 15.53
C LYS A 402 8.89 -18.24 14.08
N LEU A 403 8.12 -17.53 13.25
CA LEU A 403 8.46 -17.28 11.85
C LEU A 403 9.63 -16.29 11.74
N LEU A 404 9.61 -15.24 12.53
CA LEU A 404 10.68 -14.24 12.56
C LEU A 404 12.02 -14.87 12.93
N ASN A 405 12.06 -15.76 13.92
CA ASN A 405 13.26 -16.45 14.33
C ASN A 405 13.83 -17.37 13.24
N ILE A 406 12.98 -18.06 12.47
CA ILE A 406 13.41 -18.83 11.30
C ILE A 406 13.99 -17.91 10.24
N PHE A 407 13.30 -16.81 9.91
CA PHE A 407 13.73 -15.84 8.92
C PHE A 407 15.09 -15.22 9.28
N LEU A 408 15.29 -14.82 10.53
CA LEU A 408 16.54 -14.23 11.02
C LEU A 408 17.70 -15.25 10.99
N ARG A 409 17.46 -16.50 11.41
CA ARG A 409 18.47 -17.57 11.32
C ARG A 409 18.93 -17.83 9.88
N GLN A 410 18.00 -17.72 8.91
CA GLN A 410 18.30 -17.87 7.49
C GLN A 410 18.79 -16.57 6.82
N LYS A 411 19.03 -15.49 7.60
CA LYS A 411 19.45 -14.18 7.09
C LYS A 411 18.54 -13.64 5.99
N GLY A 412 17.24 -13.97 6.03
CA GLY A 412 16.26 -13.60 5.02
C GLY A 412 16.36 -14.37 3.69
N LEU A 413 17.17 -15.41 3.62
CA LEU A 413 17.39 -16.21 2.40
C LEU A 413 16.48 -17.46 2.38
N CYS A 414 16.03 -17.82 1.20
CA CYS A 414 15.30 -19.06 0.96
C CYS A 414 16.22 -20.26 1.11
N ALA A 415 15.89 -21.21 1.97
CA ALA A 415 16.74 -22.38 2.21
C ALA A 415 16.90 -23.31 0.97
N ALA A 416 15.97 -23.22 -0.01
CA ALA A 416 16.03 -24.09 -1.20
C ALA A 416 16.81 -23.46 -2.38
N CYS A 417 16.75 -22.12 -2.58
CA CYS A 417 17.38 -21.49 -3.74
C CYS A 417 18.38 -20.40 -3.39
N GLY A 418 18.63 -20.12 -2.10
CA GLY A 418 19.58 -19.10 -1.65
C GLY A 418 19.20 -17.66 -1.94
N ARG A 419 18.11 -17.38 -2.66
CA ARG A 419 17.67 -16.01 -2.97
C ARG A 419 16.95 -15.38 -1.79
N ARG A 420 16.95 -14.04 -1.71
CA ARG A 420 16.27 -13.29 -0.66
C ARG A 420 14.75 -13.50 -0.72
N MET A 421 14.14 -13.64 0.45
CA MET A 421 12.69 -13.66 0.61
C MET A 421 12.22 -12.24 0.85
N THR A 422 11.31 -11.77 -0.01
CA THR A 422 10.73 -10.42 0.02
C THR A 422 9.22 -10.51 0.26
N VAL A 423 8.59 -9.37 0.52
CA VAL A 423 7.11 -9.30 0.65
C VAL A 423 6.43 -9.77 -0.63
N GLU A 424 6.99 -9.45 -1.79
CA GLU A 424 6.45 -9.81 -3.11
C GLU A 424 6.59 -11.31 -3.40
N THR A 425 7.77 -11.87 -3.14
CA THR A 425 8.01 -13.30 -3.34
C THR A 425 7.28 -14.17 -2.32
N GLY A 426 7.01 -13.61 -1.16
CA GLY A 426 6.41 -14.32 -0.03
C GLY A 426 7.30 -15.41 0.55
N CYS A 427 6.76 -16.11 1.54
CA CYS A 427 7.43 -17.27 2.13
C CYS A 427 6.42 -18.32 2.61
N LYS A 428 6.88 -19.57 2.67
CA LYS A 428 6.20 -20.71 3.31
C LYS A 428 7.14 -21.44 4.24
N VAL A 429 6.60 -22.04 5.28
CA VAL A 429 7.36 -22.94 6.15
C VAL A 429 7.36 -24.33 5.53
N HIS A 430 8.54 -24.88 5.34
CA HIS A 430 8.77 -26.25 4.92
C HIS A 430 9.29 -27.06 6.12
N TYR A 431 8.77 -28.26 6.27
CA TYR A 431 9.12 -29.18 7.36
C TYR A 431 10.04 -30.25 6.81
N LEU A 432 11.27 -30.28 7.29
CA LEU A 432 12.20 -31.36 7.00
C LEU A 432 12.09 -32.43 8.09
N ARG A 433 12.04 -33.69 7.67
CA ARG A 433 12.20 -34.83 8.56
C ARG A 433 13.61 -35.39 8.34
N CYS A 434 14.42 -35.41 9.39
CA CYS A 434 15.71 -36.08 9.42
C CYS A 434 15.68 -37.05 10.61
N GLY A 435 15.31 -38.30 10.37
CA GLY A 435 15.03 -39.27 11.41
C GLY A 435 13.86 -38.83 12.31
N ASN A 436 14.08 -38.80 13.62
CA ASN A 436 13.09 -38.35 14.61
C ASN A 436 13.03 -36.84 14.81
N ILE A 437 13.92 -36.05 14.14
CA ILE A 437 14.00 -34.60 14.30
C ILE A 437 13.22 -33.91 13.18
N ARG A 438 12.22 -33.06 13.57
CA ARG A 438 11.51 -32.17 12.68
C ARG A 438 12.13 -30.78 12.73
N THR A 439 12.79 -30.36 11.67
CA THR A 439 13.28 -28.98 11.51
C THR A 439 12.36 -28.17 10.62
N LYS A 440 12.29 -26.85 10.91
CA LYS A 440 11.46 -25.91 10.15
C LYS A 440 12.37 -24.94 9.41
N GLN A 441 12.15 -24.76 8.13
CA GLN A 441 12.83 -23.75 7.31
C GLN A 441 11.84 -22.96 6.47
N MET A 442 12.21 -21.73 6.09
CA MET A 442 11.41 -20.89 5.21
C MET A 442 11.93 -20.97 3.78
N VAL A 443 11.00 -21.10 2.86
CA VAL A 443 11.27 -21.16 1.43
C VAL A 443 10.25 -20.33 0.65
N HIS A 444 10.57 -19.92 -0.58
CA HIS A 444 9.57 -19.29 -1.45
C HIS A 444 8.41 -20.25 -1.73
N PRO A 445 7.19 -19.75 -1.96
CA PRO A 445 6.04 -20.59 -2.34
C PRO A 445 6.30 -21.48 -3.55
N VAL A 446 7.03 -20.96 -4.55
CA VAL A 446 7.43 -21.71 -5.76
C VAL A 446 8.43 -22.82 -5.41
N CYS A 447 9.45 -22.52 -4.59
CA CYS A 447 10.42 -23.52 -4.13
C CYS A 447 9.76 -24.59 -3.27
N HIS A 448 8.80 -24.21 -2.42
CA HIS A 448 8.03 -25.15 -1.63
C HIS A 448 7.27 -26.17 -2.49
N LYS A 449 6.65 -25.71 -3.58
CA LYS A 449 5.99 -26.60 -4.54
C LYS A 449 6.97 -27.56 -5.20
N LYS A 450 8.15 -27.06 -5.63
CA LYS A 450 9.18 -27.90 -6.26
C LYS A 450 9.69 -28.98 -5.32
N LEU A 451 9.93 -28.66 -4.06
CA LEU A 451 10.37 -29.63 -3.04
C LEU A 451 9.36 -30.78 -2.89
N HIS A 452 8.07 -30.46 -2.78
CA HIS A 452 7.03 -31.49 -2.68
C HIS A 452 6.83 -32.31 -3.96
N THR A 453 7.11 -31.74 -5.14
CA THR A 453 7.05 -32.49 -6.41
C THR A 453 8.25 -33.45 -6.55
N GLN A 454 9.42 -33.09 -6.02
CA GLN A 454 10.61 -33.94 -6.01
C GLN A 454 10.50 -35.09 -4.99
N GLU A 455 9.88 -34.84 -3.82
CA GLU A 455 9.60 -35.90 -2.83
C GLU A 455 8.61 -36.96 -3.34
N SER A 456 7.74 -36.61 -4.28
CA SER A 456 6.79 -37.55 -4.90
C SER A 456 7.39 -38.43 -6.00
N VAL A 457 8.64 -38.22 -6.40
CA VAL A 457 9.33 -39.00 -7.46
C VAL A 457 10.22 -40.11 -6.90
N THR A 458 10.49 -40.13 -5.60
CA THR A 458 11.22 -41.24 -4.94
C THR A 458 10.24 -42.28 -4.41
N PHE A 459 9.49 -42.91 -5.30
CA PHE A 459 8.89 -44.24 -5.03
C PHE A 459 9.91 -45.28 -5.43
N GLU A 460 10.54 -45.94 -4.48
CA GLU A 460 11.23 -47.20 -4.71
C GLU A 460 10.21 -48.21 -5.26
N PRO A 461 10.50 -48.91 -6.37
CA PRO A 461 9.65 -50.00 -6.80
C PRO A 461 9.68 -51.12 -5.75
N ALA A 462 8.50 -51.59 -5.37
CA ALA A 462 8.36 -52.71 -4.45
C ALA A 462 9.20 -53.90 -4.92
N PRO A 463 9.89 -54.61 -4.02
CA PRO A 463 10.67 -55.77 -4.38
C PRO A 463 9.76 -56.81 -5.04
N GLN A 464 10.14 -57.22 -6.25
CA GLN A 464 9.51 -58.37 -6.97
C GLN A 464 9.61 -59.59 -6.07
N ARG A 465 8.49 -60.12 -5.63
CA ARG A 465 8.44 -61.43 -5.02
C ARG A 465 8.87 -62.46 -6.06
N SER A 466 10.04 -63.07 -5.82
CA SER A 466 10.50 -64.24 -6.54
C SER A 466 9.44 -65.32 -6.50
N GLY A 467 8.99 -65.72 -7.67
CA GLY A 467 8.07 -66.84 -7.83
C GLY A 467 8.68 -68.12 -7.30
N VAL A 468 7.91 -68.81 -6.44
CA VAL A 468 8.16 -70.19 -6.08
C VAL A 468 7.65 -71.05 -7.24
N SER A 469 8.60 -71.69 -7.93
CA SER A 469 8.28 -72.80 -8.86
C SER A 469 7.73 -73.99 -8.07
N LEU A 470 6.53 -74.43 -8.40
CA LEU A 470 6.03 -75.71 -8.02
C LEU A 470 6.27 -76.66 -9.22
N GLU A 471 7.27 -77.55 -9.04
CA GLU A 471 7.35 -78.81 -9.77
C GLU A 471 6.57 -79.88 -9.01
N ALA A 472 5.95 -80.71 -9.82
CA ALA A 472 5.30 -82.01 -9.69
C ALA A 472 3.77 -82.02 -9.84
#